data_87eb6c27db15ee71f817a03a3843d77b
#
_entry.id   87eb6c27db15ee71f817a03a3843d77b
#
_cell.length_a   1.000
_cell.length_b   1.000
_cell.length_c   1.000
_cell.angle_alpha   90.00
_cell.angle_beta   90.00
_cell.angle_gamma   90.00
#
_symmetry.space_group_name_H-M   'P 1'
#
loop_
_entity.id
_entity.type
_entity.pdbx_description
1 polymer ?
#
loop_
_entity_poly.entity_id
_entity_poly.type
_entity_poly.pdbx_seq_one_letter_code
_entity_poly.pdbx_strand_id
1 'polypeptide(L)'
;MNRRQVISGMVVAAAAAPLTVQADEITNWTAWWERSKKYTLAIAEAMPAADYNFAPFGSGVAEAVRSGDGARTFGQVMQHIGQAEGFYLGRFGKGTAPAAPQNDTSKAATVKYLNELFDWSIAVVRQLTPADLNNPVSGGRGPAMTGLDLLLNAMGHTGHTRGYSDMYLRNKGVKPPTYTV
;
A
#
# COMPACT_ATOMS: atom_id res chain seq x y z
N MET A 1 32.28 -16.28 56.48
CA MET A 1 32.34 -16.37 55.02
C MET A 1 31.06 -15.77 54.42
N ASN A 2 31.22 -14.65 53.74
CA ASN A 2 30.09 -13.77 53.39
C ASN A 2 29.57 -14.13 51.98
N ARG A 3 28.32 -14.62 51.88
CA ARG A 3 27.68 -15.13 50.66
C ARG A 3 27.20 -14.03 49.67
N ARG A 4 27.80 -12.84 49.73
CA ARG A 4 27.34 -11.66 48.93
C ARG A 4 28.24 -11.28 47.76
N GLN A 5 29.13 -12.11 47.28
CA GLN A 5 30.11 -11.73 46.25
C GLN A 5 30.17 -12.63 45.02
N VAL A 6 29.10 -13.23 44.62
CA VAL A 6 29.07 -13.99 43.32
C VAL A 6 27.79 -13.69 42.59
N ILE A 7 27.52 -12.45 42.24
CA ILE A 7 26.66 -12.09 41.09
C ILE A 7 27.21 -10.77 40.53
N SER A 8 28.43 -10.77 40.05
CA SER A 8 28.86 -9.84 39.01
C SER A 8 28.52 -10.52 37.69
N GLY A 9 27.22 -10.49 37.36
CA GLY A 9 26.69 -11.06 36.14
C GLY A 9 27.27 -10.35 34.93
N MET A 10 27.80 -11.11 34.00
CA MET A 10 27.98 -10.70 32.62
C MET A 10 26.64 -10.20 32.11
N VAL A 11 26.46 -8.90 31.99
CA VAL A 11 25.52 -8.32 31.07
C VAL A 11 26.13 -8.52 29.68
N VAL A 12 25.86 -9.64 29.07
CA VAL A 12 26.07 -9.82 27.63
C VAL A 12 25.05 -8.89 27.00
N ALA A 13 25.47 -7.67 26.68
CA ALA A 13 24.75 -6.82 25.74
C ALA A 13 24.82 -7.56 24.39
N ALA A 14 23.81 -8.38 24.11
CA ALA A 14 23.55 -8.84 22.77
C ALA A 14 23.20 -7.57 21.98
N ALA A 15 24.20 -6.99 21.33
CA ALA A 15 23.95 -5.97 20.32
C ALA A 15 23.11 -6.68 19.25
N ALA A 16 21.78 -6.38 19.25
CA ALA A 16 20.92 -6.80 18.17
C ALA A 16 21.50 -6.17 16.90
N ALA A 17 22.12 -7.01 16.06
CA ALA A 17 22.55 -6.56 14.74
C ALA A 17 21.31 -6.00 14.04
N PRO A 18 21.38 -4.82 13.43
CA PRO A 18 20.25 -4.29 12.69
C PRO A 18 19.85 -5.31 11.62
N LEU A 19 18.56 -5.62 11.55
CA LEU A 19 18.02 -6.43 10.45
C LEU A 19 18.29 -5.67 9.15
N THR A 20 19.20 -6.21 8.33
CA THR A 20 19.54 -5.61 7.04
C THR A 20 18.80 -6.36 5.93
N VAL A 21 18.17 -5.60 5.06
CA VAL A 21 17.50 -6.15 3.87
C VAL A 21 18.56 -6.68 2.91
N GLN A 22 18.33 -7.89 2.42
CA GLN A 22 19.21 -8.59 1.48
C GLN A 22 18.71 -8.42 0.03
N ALA A 23 19.55 -8.69 -0.96
CA ALA A 23 19.17 -8.59 -2.38
C ALA A 23 18.01 -9.52 -2.76
N ASP A 24 17.94 -10.71 -2.15
CA ASP A 24 16.86 -11.69 -2.40
C ASP A 24 15.48 -11.17 -1.98
N GLU A 25 15.42 -10.26 -1.01
CA GLU A 25 14.18 -9.67 -0.55
C GLU A 25 13.55 -8.75 -1.60
N ILE A 26 14.34 -8.11 -2.46
CA ILE A 26 13.84 -7.27 -3.56
C ILE A 26 13.07 -8.11 -4.57
N THR A 27 13.53 -9.33 -4.83
CA THR A 27 12.81 -10.30 -5.67
C THR A 27 11.46 -10.66 -5.05
N ASN A 28 11.42 -10.89 -3.73
CA ASN A 28 10.20 -11.18 -3.00
C ASN A 28 9.23 -9.98 -3.02
N TRP A 29 9.73 -8.76 -2.83
CA TRP A 29 8.95 -7.53 -2.93
C TRP A 29 8.36 -7.36 -4.34
N THR A 30 9.16 -7.57 -5.39
CA THR A 30 8.71 -7.49 -6.78
C THR A 30 7.55 -8.47 -7.03
N ALA A 31 7.71 -9.73 -6.62
CA ALA A 31 6.67 -10.75 -6.75
C ALA A 31 5.40 -10.38 -5.97
N TRP A 32 5.54 -9.73 -4.81
CA TRP A 32 4.39 -9.24 -4.04
C TRP A 32 3.63 -8.15 -4.82
N TRP A 33 4.34 -7.17 -5.41
CA TRP A 33 3.72 -6.11 -6.22
C TRP A 33 3.01 -6.67 -7.45
N GLU A 34 3.57 -7.67 -8.13
CA GLU A 34 2.93 -8.34 -9.26
C GLU A 34 1.61 -9.02 -8.86
N ARG A 35 1.61 -9.75 -7.73
CA ARG A 35 0.38 -10.35 -7.19
C ARG A 35 -0.62 -9.27 -6.76
N SER A 36 -0.15 -8.22 -6.11
CA SER A 36 -0.96 -7.09 -5.66
C SER A 36 -1.65 -6.38 -6.84
N LYS A 37 -0.92 -6.14 -7.95
CA LYS A 37 -1.48 -5.64 -9.20
C LYS A 37 -2.62 -6.52 -9.67
N LYS A 38 -2.36 -7.82 -9.84
CA LYS A 38 -3.35 -8.78 -10.34
C LYS A 38 -4.64 -8.77 -9.51
N TYR A 39 -4.50 -8.79 -8.18
CA TYR A 39 -5.65 -8.81 -7.30
C TYR A 39 -6.40 -7.47 -7.29
N THR A 40 -5.69 -6.35 -7.26
CA THR A 40 -6.30 -5.01 -7.30
C THR A 40 -7.08 -4.78 -8.60
N LEU A 41 -6.51 -5.18 -9.74
CA LEU A 41 -7.21 -5.10 -11.03
C LEU A 41 -8.43 -6.03 -11.09
N ALA A 42 -8.35 -7.23 -10.50
CA ALA A 42 -9.49 -8.13 -10.43
C ALA A 42 -10.65 -7.53 -9.62
N ILE A 43 -10.37 -6.83 -8.52
CA ILE A 43 -11.39 -6.09 -7.75
C ILE A 43 -12.00 -4.98 -8.60
N ALA A 44 -11.17 -4.17 -9.26
CA ALA A 44 -11.64 -3.08 -10.13
C ALA A 44 -12.53 -3.61 -11.26
N GLU A 45 -12.14 -4.71 -11.90
CA GLU A 45 -12.90 -5.32 -12.98
C GLU A 45 -14.21 -5.99 -12.52
N ALA A 46 -14.27 -6.48 -11.28
CA ALA A 46 -15.46 -7.14 -10.76
C ALA A 46 -16.65 -6.18 -10.61
N MET A 47 -16.41 -4.89 -10.30
CA MET A 47 -17.50 -3.92 -10.18
C MET A 47 -18.10 -3.58 -11.55
N PRO A 48 -19.44 -3.66 -11.71
CA PRO A 48 -20.10 -3.16 -12.92
C PRO A 48 -19.81 -1.68 -13.16
N ALA A 49 -19.63 -1.27 -14.42
CA ALA A 49 -19.32 0.11 -14.78
C ALA A 49 -20.37 1.10 -14.26
N ALA A 50 -21.64 0.74 -14.27
CA ALA A 50 -22.75 1.55 -13.76
C ALA A 50 -22.66 1.84 -12.25
N ASP A 51 -21.92 1.00 -11.50
CA ASP A 51 -21.80 1.09 -10.04
C ASP A 51 -20.48 1.76 -9.58
N TYR A 52 -19.67 2.26 -10.48
CA TYR A 52 -18.42 2.94 -10.12
C TYR A 52 -18.62 4.22 -9.30
N ASN A 53 -19.80 4.84 -9.42
CA ASN A 53 -20.20 6.01 -8.61
C ASN A 53 -20.91 5.61 -7.30
N PHE A 54 -21.04 4.33 -7.01
CA PHE A 54 -21.65 3.88 -5.76
C PHE A 54 -20.78 4.25 -4.56
N ALA A 55 -21.40 4.89 -3.57
CA ALA A 55 -20.85 5.17 -2.25
C ALA A 55 -21.77 4.51 -1.20
N PRO A 56 -21.24 3.66 -0.28
CA PRO A 56 -22.07 2.92 0.67
C PRO A 56 -22.73 3.81 1.73
N PHE A 57 -22.15 4.98 1.99
CA PHE A 57 -22.66 5.93 2.96
C PHE A 57 -23.38 7.09 2.26
N GLY A 58 -24.71 6.99 2.18
CA GLY A 58 -25.56 8.02 1.57
C GLY A 58 -25.68 9.30 2.42
N SER A 59 -26.50 10.24 1.95
CA SER A 59 -26.70 11.58 2.55
C SER A 59 -27.23 11.58 4.00
N GLY A 60 -27.77 10.46 4.49
CA GLY A 60 -28.25 10.33 5.88
C GLY A 60 -27.18 10.02 6.92
N VAL A 61 -25.93 9.81 6.52
CA VAL A 61 -24.83 9.49 7.44
C VAL A 61 -24.17 10.79 7.90
N ALA A 62 -23.87 10.89 9.20
CA ALA A 62 -23.21 12.06 9.78
C ALA A 62 -21.89 12.37 9.09
N GLU A 63 -21.58 13.68 8.96
CA GLU A 63 -20.36 14.16 8.26
C GLU A 63 -19.07 13.51 8.78
N ALA A 64 -18.96 13.32 10.11
CA ALA A 64 -17.81 12.69 10.72
C ALA A 64 -17.60 11.23 10.27
N VAL A 65 -18.66 10.53 9.86
CA VAL A 65 -18.59 9.15 9.34
C VAL A 65 -18.37 9.14 7.82
N ARG A 66 -18.82 10.22 7.13
CA ARG A 66 -18.61 10.37 5.68
C ARG A 66 -17.23 10.89 5.31
N SER A 67 -16.48 11.45 6.26
CA SER A 67 -15.11 11.91 6.02
C SER A 67 -14.14 10.74 5.75
N GLY A 68 -13.10 11.00 5.00
CA GLY A 68 -12.10 10.00 4.65
C GLY A 68 -12.57 8.99 3.59
N ASP A 69 -12.11 7.76 3.69
CA ASP A 69 -12.34 6.72 2.68
C ASP A 69 -13.81 6.31 2.56
N GLY A 70 -14.55 6.35 3.66
CA GLY A 70 -15.96 6.01 3.68
C GLY A 70 -16.87 6.95 2.86
N ALA A 71 -16.41 8.17 2.56
CA ALA A 71 -17.15 9.12 1.75
C ALA A 71 -16.91 8.97 0.25
N ARG A 72 -15.92 8.18 -0.16
CA ARG A 72 -15.54 8.00 -1.56
C ARG A 72 -16.50 7.07 -2.29
N THR A 73 -16.65 7.31 -3.60
CA THR A 73 -17.26 6.32 -4.50
C THR A 73 -16.28 5.16 -4.73
N PHE A 74 -16.77 4.04 -5.26
CA PHE A 74 -15.92 2.89 -5.59
C PHE A 74 -14.75 3.28 -6.49
N GLY A 75 -15.00 4.01 -7.57
CA GLY A 75 -13.95 4.49 -8.48
C GLY A 75 -12.92 5.38 -7.76
N GLN A 76 -13.36 6.27 -6.87
CA GLN A 76 -12.47 7.09 -6.07
C GLN A 76 -11.63 6.28 -5.08
N VAL A 77 -12.20 5.24 -4.46
CA VAL A 77 -11.46 4.32 -3.57
C VAL A 77 -10.38 3.58 -4.36
N MET A 78 -10.73 3.06 -5.53
CA MET A 78 -9.77 2.36 -6.38
C MET A 78 -8.63 3.27 -6.86
N GLN A 79 -8.94 4.50 -7.28
CA GLN A 79 -7.91 5.48 -7.66
C GLN A 79 -7.04 5.90 -6.48
N HIS A 80 -7.60 5.95 -5.26
CA HIS A 80 -6.86 6.28 -4.05
C HIS A 80 -5.78 5.23 -3.73
N ILE A 81 -6.00 3.95 -4.05
CA ILE A 81 -4.94 2.93 -3.97
C ILE A 81 -3.72 3.38 -4.78
N GLY A 82 -3.95 3.76 -6.03
CA GLY A 82 -2.89 4.20 -6.91
C GLY A 82 -2.21 5.49 -6.45
N GLN A 83 -2.97 6.46 -5.99
CA GLN A 83 -2.43 7.71 -5.46
C GLN A 83 -1.50 7.48 -4.26
N ALA A 84 -1.87 6.57 -3.36
CA ALA A 84 -1.05 6.22 -2.21
C ALA A 84 0.22 5.46 -2.61
N GLU A 85 0.14 4.51 -3.53
CA GLU A 85 1.31 3.84 -4.12
C GLU A 85 2.28 4.86 -4.72
N GLY A 86 1.77 5.78 -5.54
CA GLY A 86 2.56 6.86 -6.13
C GLY A 86 3.21 7.78 -5.07
N PHE A 87 2.49 8.08 -3.99
CA PHE A 87 3.01 8.87 -2.88
C PHE A 87 4.17 8.17 -2.15
N TYR A 88 4.01 6.88 -1.79
CA TYR A 88 5.06 6.16 -1.06
C TYR A 88 6.26 5.84 -1.95
N LEU A 89 6.04 5.24 -3.12
CA LEU A 89 7.12 4.78 -3.99
C LEU A 89 7.81 5.94 -4.73
N GLY A 90 7.11 7.03 -4.98
CA GLY A 90 7.69 8.24 -5.57
C GLY A 90 8.83 8.84 -4.75
N ARG A 91 8.85 8.59 -3.43
CA ARG A 91 9.91 9.05 -2.52
C ARG A 91 11.28 8.42 -2.79
N PHE A 92 11.33 7.27 -3.46
CA PHE A 92 12.60 6.67 -3.88
C PHE A 92 13.28 7.41 -5.04
N GLY A 93 12.58 8.32 -5.72
CA GLY A 93 13.14 9.08 -6.84
C GLY A 93 13.51 8.23 -8.06
N LYS A 94 12.91 7.04 -8.21
CA LYS A 94 13.16 6.12 -9.33
C LYS A 94 12.16 6.31 -10.48
N GLY A 95 11.84 7.55 -10.81
CA GLY A 95 10.90 7.91 -11.88
C GLY A 95 9.64 8.61 -11.37
N THR A 96 8.81 9.07 -12.29
CA THR A 96 7.58 9.81 -11.99
C THR A 96 6.37 8.89 -12.04
N ALA A 97 5.58 8.87 -10.98
CA ALA A 97 4.34 8.10 -10.94
C ALA A 97 3.32 8.63 -11.96
N PRO A 98 2.56 7.76 -12.64
CA PRO A 98 1.41 8.16 -13.41
C PRO A 98 0.42 8.98 -12.58
N ALA A 99 -0.10 10.06 -13.16
CA ALA A 99 -1.11 10.88 -12.50
C ALA A 99 -2.47 10.20 -12.53
N ALA A 100 -3.20 10.29 -11.42
CA ALA A 100 -4.59 9.84 -11.40
C ALA A 100 -5.44 10.67 -12.37
N PRO A 101 -6.46 10.05 -13.03
CA PRO A 101 -7.37 10.79 -13.89
C PRO A 101 -8.08 11.90 -13.09
N GLN A 102 -8.01 13.13 -13.61
CA GLN A 102 -8.74 14.24 -12.97
C GLN A 102 -10.21 14.17 -13.38
N ASN A 103 -11.08 14.17 -12.36
CA ASN A 103 -12.55 14.22 -12.54
C ASN A 103 -13.15 13.04 -13.34
N ASP A 104 -12.41 12.00 -13.61
CA ASP A 104 -12.91 10.77 -14.27
C ASP A 104 -12.64 9.55 -13.39
N THR A 105 -13.68 9.11 -12.68
CA THR A 105 -13.67 7.91 -11.86
C THR A 105 -14.40 6.74 -12.50
N SER A 106 -14.60 6.79 -13.83
CA SER A 106 -15.17 5.69 -14.58
C SER A 106 -14.34 4.41 -14.49
N LYS A 107 -14.96 3.27 -14.75
CA LYS A 107 -14.28 1.97 -14.78
C LYS A 107 -13.08 2.00 -15.73
N ALA A 108 -13.28 2.47 -16.95
CA ALA A 108 -12.23 2.47 -17.97
C ALA A 108 -11.01 3.31 -17.54
N ALA A 109 -11.23 4.54 -17.07
CA ALA A 109 -10.17 5.44 -16.63
C ALA A 109 -9.44 4.88 -15.40
N THR A 110 -10.20 4.34 -14.44
CA THR A 110 -9.65 3.79 -13.20
C THR A 110 -8.80 2.53 -13.46
N VAL A 111 -9.30 1.58 -14.23
CA VAL A 111 -8.56 0.35 -14.56
C VAL A 111 -7.29 0.67 -15.35
N LYS A 112 -7.38 1.57 -16.34
CA LYS A 112 -6.20 2.03 -17.09
C LYS A 112 -5.16 2.63 -16.14
N TYR A 113 -5.57 3.57 -15.29
CA TYR A 113 -4.69 4.23 -14.33
C TYR A 113 -4.01 3.23 -13.38
N LEU A 114 -4.77 2.33 -12.78
CA LEU A 114 -4.22 1.31 -11.87
C LEU A 114 -3.21 0.40 -12.59
N ASN A 115 -3.51 0.00 -13.81
CA ASN A 115 -2.59 -0.83 -14.57
C ASN A 115 -1.25 -0.14 -14.81
N GLU A 116 -1.28 1.10 -15.29
CA GLU A 116 -0.08 1.91 -15.54
C GLU A 116 0.70 2.20 -14.26
N LEU A 117 -0.02 2.51 -13.17
CA LEU A 117 0.61 2.81 -11.90
C LEU A 117 1.29 1.58 -11.29
N PHE A 118 0.66 0.42 -11.28
CA PHE A 118 1.30 -0.79 -10.78
C PHE A 118 2.47 -1.24 -11.65
N ASP A 119 2.44 -1.02 -12.98
CA ASP A 119 3.60 -1.27 -13.83
C ASP A 119 4.78 -0.36 -13.46
N TRP A 120 4.51 0.91 -13.20
CA TRP A 120 5.50 1.84 -12.68
C TRP A 120 5.99 1.42 -11.29
N SER A 121 5.10 1.05 -10.37
CA SER A 121 5.45 0.59 -9.01
C SER A 121 6.39 -0.62 -9.06
N ILE A 122 6.09 -1.61 -9.89
CA ILE A 122 6.93 -2.79 -10.09
C ILE A 122 8.29 -2.39 -10.66
N ALA A 123 8.32 -1.48 -11.63
CA ALA A 123 9.58 -0.98 -12.20
C ALA A 123 10.43 -0.23 -11.16
N VAL A 124 9.82 0.54 -10.27
CA VAL A 124 10.51 1.20 -9.13
C VAL A 124 11.09 0.15 -8.19
N VAL A 125 10.28 -0.80 -7.74
CA VAL A 125 10.71 -1.84 -6.78
C VAL A 125 11.88 -2.65 -7.32
N ARG A 126 11.88 -3.00 -8.60
CA ARG A 126 12.99 -3.72 -9.27
C ARG A 126 14.32 -2.94 -9.29
N GLN A 127 14.26 -1.61 -9.20
CA GLN A 127 15.45 -0.75 -9.19
C GLN A 127 15.98 -0.48 -7.78
N LEU A 128 15.28 -0.93 -6.73
CA LEU A 128 15.73 -0.73 -5.36
C LEU A 128 16.95 -1.59 -5.07
N THR A 129 17.79 -1.08 -4.20
CA THR A 129 18.95 -1.78 -3.66
C THR A 129 18.76 -2.01 -2.16
N PRO A 130 19.53 -2.89 -1.53
CA PRO A 130 19.54 -3.01 -0.07
C PRO A 130 19.81 -1.67 0.64
N ALA A 131 20.62 -0.80 0.05
CA ALA A 131 20.90 0.54 0.58
C ALA A 131 19.65 1.43 0.53
N ASP A 132 18.87 1.39 -0.57
CA ASP A 132 17.62 2.14 -0.66
C ASP A 132 16.62 1.73 0.43
N LEU A 133 16.60 0.46 0.82
CA LEU A 133 15.67 -0.07 1.81
C LEU A 133 16.14 0.15 3.26
N ASN A 134 17.44 0.08 3.52
CA ASN A 134 17.98 0.19 4.87
C ASN A 134 18.22 1.64 5.32
N ASN A 135 18.36 2.57 4.39
CA ASN A 135 18.66 3.96 4.70
C ASN A 135 17.37 4.82 4.85
N PRO A 136 17.44 5.90 5.64
CA PRO A 136 16.36 6.88 5.70
C PRO A 136 16.10 7.51 4.33
N VAL A 137 14.84 7.57 3.94
CA VAL A 137 14.39 8.23 2.72
C VAL A 137 13.85 9.61 3.06
N SER A 138 14.38 10.64 2.38
CA SER A 138 13.96 12.03 2.55
C SER A 138 12.66 12.35 1.77
N GLY A 139 12.00 13.46 2.12
CA GLY A 139 10.94 14.03 1.28
C GLY A 139 9.50 13.67 1.68
N GLY A 140 9.18 13.54 2.95
CA GLY A 140 7.80 13.36 3.41
C GLY A 140 7.45 14.21 4.63
N ARG A 141 6.16 14.40 4.89
CA ARG A 141 5.67 14.90 6.18
C ARG A 141 5.74 13.75 7.18
N GLY A 142 6.34 13.98 8.33
CA GLY A 142 6.44 12.99 9.41
C GLY A 142 7.90 12.60 9.75
N PRO A 143 8.11 11.63 10.63
CA PRO A 143 9.44 11.17 11.00
C PRO A 143 10.19 10.57 9.80
N ALA A 144 11.52 10.59 9.87
CA ALA A 144 12.33 9.89 8.87
C ALA A 144 11.97 8.39 8.88
N MET A 145 11.75 7.84 7.71
CA MET A 145 11.39 6.44 7.50
C MET A 145 12.48 5.78 6.66
N THR A 146 12.78 4.53 6.95
CA THR A 146 13.61 3.72 6.04
C THR A 146 12.84 3.41 4.75
N GLY A 147 13.54 3.04 3.69
CA GLY A 147 12.86 2.58 2.49
C GLY A 147 11.99 1.34 2.74
N LEU A 148 12.40 0.46 3.66
CA LEU A 148 11.59 -0.69 4.07
C LEU A 148 10.28 -0.23 4.73
N ASP A 149 10.30 0.77 5.60
CA ASP A 149 9.08 1.33 6.20
C ASP A 149 8.14 1.90 5.13
N LEU A 150 8.69 2.53 4.08
CA LEU A 150 7.87 3.02 2.95
C LEU A 150 7.19 1.89 2.20
N LEU A 151 7.89 0.79 1.90
CA LEU A 151 7.29 -0.38 1.26
C LEU A 151 6.20 -1.00 2.14
N LEU A 152 6.45 -1.16 3.43
CA LEU A 152 5.47 -1.68 4.39
C LEU A 152 4.24 -0.78 4.50
N ASN A 153 4.41 0.54 4.50
CA ASN A 153 3.30 1.48 4.52
C ASN A 153 2.47 1.43 3.21
N ALA A 154 3.13 1.39 2.04
CA ALA A 154 2.46 1.24 0.76
C ALA A 154 1.64 -0.07 0.72
N MET A 155 2.25 -1.18 1.14
CA MET A 155 1.61 -2.48 1.20
C MET A 155 0.42 -2.49 2.17
N GLY A 156 0.61 -1.96 3.37
CA GLY A 156 -0.43 -1.88 4.40
C GLY A 156 -1.60 -1.03 3.95
N HIS A 157 -1.34 0.14 3.36
CA HIS A 157 -2.36 1.02 2.82
C HIS A 157 -3.15 0.36 1.68
N THR A 158 -2.45 -0.27 0.73
CA THR A 158 -3.09 -0.98 -0.37
C THR A 158 -3.98 -2.12 0.13
N GLY A 159 -3.50 -2.92 1.09
CA GLY A 159 -4.28 -4.00 1.71
C GLY A 159 -5.52 -3.49 2.44
N HIS A 160 -5.37 -2.43 3.23
CA HIS A 160 -6.45 -1.78 3.97
C HIS A 160 -7.54 -1.24 3.01
N THR A 161 -7.14 -0.50 1.98
CA THR A 161 -8.09 0.11 1.03
C THR A 161 -8.78 -0.95 0.15
N ARG A 162 -8.09 -2.04 -0.21
CA ARG A 162 -8.72 -3.18 -0.90
C ARG A 162 -9.82 -3.85 -0.06
N GLY A 163 -9.60 -3.96 1.26
CA GLY A 163 -10.62 -4.47 2.17
C GLY A 163 -11.92 -3.66 2.12
N TYR A 164 -11.83 -2.33 2.01
CA TYR A 164 -13.00 -1.48 1.74
C TYR A 164 -13.61 -1.80 0.38
N SER A 165 -12.83 -1.93 -0.66
CA SER A 165 -13.32 -2.21 -2.02
C SER A 165 -14.12 -3.51 -2.09
N ASP A 166 -13.70 -4.54 -1.35
CA ASP A 166 -14.45 -5.79 -1.20
C ASP A 166 -15.83 -5.58 -0.58
N MET A 167 -15.95 -4.68 0.40
CA MET A 167 -17.23 -4.34 1.01
C MET A 167 -18.15 -3.61 0.02
N TYR A 168 -17.62 -2.75 -0.86
CA TYR A 168 -18.41 -2.11 -1.92
C TYR A 168 -18.98 -3.15 -2.89
N LEU A 169 -18.17 -4.12 -3.32
CA LEU A 169 -18.63 -5.22 -4.19
C LEU A 169 -19.77 -5.97 -3.52
N ARG A 170 -19.61 -6.38 -2.26
CA ARG A 170 -20.65 -7.13 -1.51
C ARG A 170 -21.94 -6.33 -1.35
N ASN A 171 -21.87 -5.02 -1.11
CA ASN A 171 -23.04 -4.15 -1.04
C ASN A 171 -23.80 -4.08 -2.37
N LYS A 172 -23.12 -4.32 -3.50
CA LYS A 172 -23.73 -4.40 -4.84
C LYS A 172 -24.11 -5.82 -5.24
N GLY A 173 -24.01 -6.80 -4.33
CA GLY A 173 -24.30 -8.19 -4.61
C GLY A 173 -23.23 -8.89 -5.47
N VAL A 174 -22.07 -8.26 -5.63
CA VAL A 174 -20.94 -8.82 -6.38
C VAL A 174 -20.03 -9.59 -5.44
N LYS A 175 -19.71 -10.84 -5.81
CA LYS A 175 -18.73 -11.64 -5.06
C LYS A 175 -17.32 -11.10 -5.33
N PRO A 176 -16.57 -10.69 -4.29
CA PRO A 176 -15.17 -10.29 -4.48
C PRO A 176 -14.33 -11.44 -5.06
N PRO A 177 -13.28 -11.11 -5.82
CA PRO A 177 -12.29 -12.11 -6.24
C PRO A 177 -11.65 -12.81 -5.03
N THR A 178 -11.18 -14.04 -5.25
CA THR A 178 -10.46 -14.77 -4.20
C THR A 178 -9.13 -14.07 -3.91
N TYR A 179 -8.87 -13.84 -2.63
CA TYR A 179 -7.59 -13.26 -2.18
C TYR A 179 -6.42 -14.17 -2.55
N THR A 180 -5.40 -13.63 -3.21
CA THR A 180 -4.27 -14.39 -3.76
C THR A 180 -2.90 -13.72 -3.51
N VAL A 181 -2.83 -12.74 -2.59
CA VAL A 181 -1.58 -11.98 -2.31
C VAL A 181 -0.91 -12.48 -1.04
#